data_b95ed48de28d4b539abc174394457fd9
#
_entry.id   b95ed48de28d4b539abc174394457fd9
#
_cell.length_a   1.000
_cell.length_b   1.000
_cell.length_c   1.000
_cell.angle_alpha   90.00
_cell.angle_beta   90.00
_cell.angle_gamma   90.00
#
_symmetry.space_group_name_H-M   'P 1'
#
loop_
_entity.id
_entity.type
_entity.pdbx_description
1 polymer ?
#
loop_
_entity_poly.entity_id
_entity_poly.type
_entity_poly.pdbx_seq_one_letter_code
_entity_poly.pdbx_strand_id
1 'polypeptide(L)'
;MKVDLRNLVRSQDTYFATQGIYARRTDPLPLQYLWHKGVSIKILSATRDSWSARATHASRPGTTCVIWYGPVPTRPETEVRKRVPDRSAVPVCDE
;
A
#
# COMPACT_ATOMS: atom_id res chain seq x y z
N MET A 1 3.30 10.51 -0.41
CA MET A 1 2.65 9.20 -0.54
C MET A 1 3.59 8.01 -0.47
N LYS A 2 4.80 8.09 -1.02
CA LYS A 2 5.75 6.96 -0.92
C LYS A 2 6.11 6.62 0.52
N VAL A 3 6.33 7.63 1.36
CA VAL A 3 6.63 7.41 2.78
C VAL A 3 5.47 6.70 3.48
N ASP A 4 4.24 7.08 3.13
CA ASP A 4 3.06 6.47 3.73
C ASP A 4 2.93 5.00 3.34
N LEU A 5 3.24 4.66 2.09
CA LEU A 5 3.24 3.27 1.65
C LEU A 5 4.37 2.46 2.29
N ARG A 6 5.53 3.07 2.54
CA ARG A 6 6.61 2.42 3.28
C ARG A 6 6.20 2.18 4.73
N ASN A 7 5.48 3.13 5.34
CA ASN A 7 4.93 2.93 6.68
C ASN A 7 3.87 1.84 6.69
N LEU A 8 3.14 1.68 5.59
CA LEU A 8 2.19 0.58 5.45
C LEU A 8 2.89 -0.78 5.49
N VAL A 9 4.07 -0.89 4.90
CA VAL A 9 4.86 -2.14 4.98
C VAL A 9 5.10 -2.50 6.45
N ARG A 10 5.53 -1.54 7.26
CA ARG A 10 5.77 -1.76 8.69
C ARG A 10 4.48 -2.12 9.44
N SER A 11 3.38 -1.44 9.09
CA SER A 11 2.08 -1.72 9.70
C SER A 11 1.60 -3.13 9.39
N GLN A 12 1.74 -3.57 8.14
CA GLN A 12 1.37 -4.92 7.75
C GLN A 12 2.27 -5.97 8.42
N ASP A 13 3.56 -5.69 8.53
CA ASP A 13 4.47 -6.61 9.22
C ASP A 13 4.10 -6.77 10.70
N THR A 14 3.78 -5.66 11.37
CA THR A 14 3.36 -5.69 12.77
C THR A 14 2.04 -6.44 12.93
N TYR A 15 1.09 -6.18 12.05
CA TYR A 15 -0.20 -6.87 12.07
C TYR A 15 -0.03 -8.37 11.86
N PHE A 16 0.78 -8.77 10.88
CA PHE A 16 1.06 -10.16 10.59
C PHE A 16 1.72 -10.87 11.78
N ALA A 17 2.64 -10.19 12.46
CA ALA A 17 3.33 -10.76 13.62
C ALA A 17 2.37 -11.13 14.75
N THR A 18 1.26 -10.40 14.90
CA THR A 18 0.28 -10.64 15.95
C THR A 18 -0.92 -11.47 15.51
N GLN A 19 -1.33 -11.33 14.25
CA GLN A 19 -2.56 -11.95 13.73
C GLN A 19 -2.32 -13.16 12.83
N GLY A 20 -1.11 -13.33 12.32
CA GLY A 20 -0.78 -14.43 11.40
C GLY A 20 -1.32 -14.26 9.99
N ILE A 21 -1.91 -13.11 9.70
CA ILE A 21 -2.44 -12.76 8.36
C ILE A 21 -2.15 -11.30 8.08
N TYR A 22 -2.18 -10.92 6.80
CA TYR A 22 -2.14 -9.52 6.41
C TYR A 22 -3.55 -8.91 6.44
N ALA A 23 -3.63 -7.62 6.79
CA ALA A 23 -4.90 -6.94 6.86
C ALA A 23 -5.43 -6.66 5.46
N ARG A 24 -6.73 -6.88 5.27
CA ARG A 24 -7.44 -6.59 4.01
C ARG A 24 -7.98 -5.16 3.96
N ARG A 25 -8.00 -4.50 5.10
CA ARG A 25 -8.44 -3.11 5.24
C ARG A 25 -7.47 -2.39 6.15
N THR A 26 -7.46 -1.07 6.05
CA THR A 26 -6.54 -0.26 6.86
C THR A 26 -7.01 -0.04 8.29
N ASP A 27 -8.31 -0.20 8.56
CA ASP A 27 -8.90 0.07 9.88
C ASP A 27 -8.17 -0.62 11.04
N PRO A 28 -7.84 -1.93 10.95
CA PRO A 28 -7.19 -2.61 12.07
C PRO A 28 -5.68 -2.42 12.12
N LEU A 29 -5.08 -1.73 11.13
CA LEU A 29 -3.64 -1.61 11.05
C LEU A 29 -3.09 -0.63 12.09
N PRO A 30 -1.95 -0.95 12.72
CA PRO A 30 -1.24 0.01 13.55
C PRO A 30 -0.56 1.08 12.70
N LEU A 31 -0.12 2.17 13.35
CA LEU A 31 0.69 3.22 12.72
C LEU A 31 -0.02 4.06 11.66
N GLN A 32 -1.35 4.00 11.56
CA GLN A 32 -2.10 4.87 10.65
C GLN A 32 -1.88 6.35 10.93
N TYR A 33 -1.64 6.69 12.19
CA TYR A 33 -1.40 8.07 12.60
C TYR A 33 -0.12 8.65 11.99
N LEU A 34 0.76 7.83 11.45
CA LEU A 34 1.98 8.28 10.77
C LEU A 34 1.73 8.70 9.32
N TRP A 35 0.55 8.44 8.78
CA TRP A 35 0.23 8.84 7.41
C TRP A 35 0.05 10.34 7.32
N HIS A 36 0.53 10.92 6.22
CA HIS A 36 0.38 12.35 5.99
C HIS A 36 -1.08 12.73 5.82
N LYS A 37 -1.41 13.96 6.27
CA LYS A 37 -2.76 14.48 6.10
C LYS A 37 -3.13 14.53 4.62
N GLY A 38 -4.34 14.08 4.30
CA GLY A 38 -4.84 14.04 2.93
C GLY A 38 -4.53 12.75 2.18
N VAL A 39 -3.68 11.90 2.72
CA VAL A 39 -3.37 10.60 2.10
C VAL A 39 -4.43 9.59 2.49
N SER A 40 -4.94 8.88 1.48
CA SER A 40 -5.85 7.75 1.66
C SER A 40 -5.18 6.51 1.09
N ILE A 41 -5.23 5.41 1.83
CA ILE A 41 -4.65 4.14 1.38
C ILE A 41 -5.74 3.09 1.32
N LYS A 42 -5.77 2.35 0.22
CA LYS A 42 -6.68 1.23 0.03
C LYS A 42 -5.88 -0.04 -0.18
N ILE A 43 -6.19 -1.08 0.58
CA ILE A 43 -5.62 -2.41 0.35
C ILE A 43 -6.38 -3.02 -0.83
N LEU A 44 -5.66 -3.33 -1.91
CA LEU A 44 -6.24 -3.88 -3.12
C LEU A 44 -6.41 -5.39 -3.05
N SER A 45 -5.43 -6.06 -2.43
CA SER A 45 -5.49 -7.49 -2.22
C SER A 45 -4.69 -7.85 -0.98
N ALA A 46 -5.08 -8.93 -0.33
CA ALA A 46 -4.30 -9.50 0.77
C ALA A 46 -4.52 -11.01 0.75
N THR A 47 -3.43 -11.74 0.69
CA THR A 47 -3.44 -13.19 0.73
C THR A 47 -2.66 -13.66 1.96
N ARG A 48 -2.45 -14.96 2.06
CA ARG A 48 -1.72 -15.56 3.17
C ARG A 48 -0.29 -15.00 3.32
N ASP A 49 0.36 -14.68 2.20
CA ASP A 49 1.77 -14.30 2.17
C ASP A 49 2.06 -13.07 1.32
N SER A 50 1.02 -12.34 0.91
CA SER A 50 1.18 -11.17 0.04
C SER A 50 0.08 -10.15 0.26
N TRP A 51 0.33 -8.93 -0.19
CA TRP A 51 -0.68 -7.86 -0.20
C TRP A 51 -0.27 -6.80 -1.23
N SER A 52 -1.24 -6.00 -1.64
CA SER A 52 -1.01 -4.84 -2.51
C SER A 52 -1.90 -3.69 -2.08
N ALA A 53 -1.47 -2.47 -2.39
CA ALA A 53 -2.20 -1.28 -1.94
C ALA A 53 -1.98 -0.12 -2.90
N ARG A 54 -2.91 0.84 -2.85
CA ARG A 54 -2.86 2.09 -3.60
C ARG A 54 -3.06 3.25 -2.65
N ALA A 55 -2.25 4.30 -2.84
CA ALA A 55 -2.38 5.55 -2.11
C ALA A 55 -2.84 6.66 -3.04
N THR A 56 -3.72 7.52 -2.54
CA THR A 56 -4.17 8.73 -3.23
C THR A 56 -4.01 9.91 -2.27
N HIS A 57 -3.99 11.13 -2.81
CA HIS A 57 -3.92 12.33 -2.00
C HIS A 57 -5.02 13.31 -2.42
N ALA A 58 -5.72 13.88 -1.45
CA ALA A 58 -6.85 14.78 -1.69
C ALA A 58 -6.48 16.00 -2.54
N SER A 59 -5.27 16.52 -2.39
CA SER A 59 -4.80 17.70 -3.14
C SER A 59 -4.14 17.35 -4.48
N ARG A 60 -4.04 16.06 -4.81
CA ARG A 60 -3.42 15.60 -6.08
C ARG A 60 -4.27 14.52 -6.73
N PRO A 61 -5.48 14.86 -7.20
CA PRO A 61 -6.43 13.84 -7.67
C PRO A 61 -5.97 13.05 -8.89
N GLY A 62 -4.99 13.55 -9.65
CA GLY A 62 -4.46 12.86 -10.81
C GLY A 62 -3.21 12.03 -10.55
N THR A 63 -2.81 11.86 -9.29
CA THR A 63 -1.58 11.16 -8.94
C THR A 63 -1.89 10.03 -7.96
N THR A 64 -1.49 8.80 -8.32
CA THR A 64 -1.62 7.65 -7.44
C THR A 64 -0.26 6.99 -7.25
N CYS A 65 -0.10 6.29 -6.14
CA CYS A 65 1.07 5.47 -5.87
C CYS A 65 0.60 4.06 -5.52
N VAL A 66 1.37 3.06 -5.92
CA VAL A 66 1.04 1.67 -5.63
C VAL A 66 2.25 0.93 -5.11
N ILE A 67 1.98 -0.14 -4.36
CA ILE A 67 3.00 -1.01 -3.78
C ILE A 67 2.44 -2.43 -3.70
N TRP A 68 3.33 -3.41 -3.75
CA TRP A 68 2.96 -4.81 -3.49
C TRP A 68 4.06 -5.49 -2.69
N TYR A 69 3.70 -6.54 -2.00
CA TYR A 69 4.61 -7.32 -1.18
C TYR A 69 4.31 -8.80 -1.36
N GLY A 70 5.37 -9.60 -1.59
CA GLY A 70 5.25 -11.03 -1.71
C GLY A 70 4.70 -11.49 -3.06
N PRO A 71 4.29 -12.76 -3.17
CA PRO A 71 3.83 -13.33 -4.46
C PRO A 71 2.37 -12.94 -4.74
N VAL A 72 2.14 -11.66 -5.08
CA VAL A 72 0.79 -11.20 -5.41
C VAL A 72 0.31 -11.82 -6.72
N PRO A 73 -1.00 -12.15 -6.81
CA PRO A 73 -1.56 -12.71 -8.05
C PRO A 73 -1.54 -11.71 -9.21
N THR A 74 -1.72 -10.43 -8.91
CA THR A 74 -1.65 -9.37 -9.91
C THR A 74 -0.95 -8.18 -9.28
N ARG A 75 0.11 -7.69 -9.91
CA ARG A 75 0.80 -6.49 -9.44
C ARG A 75 -0.06 -5.27 -9.77
N PRO A 76 -0.23 -4.36 -8.80
CA PRO A 76 -1.04 -3.16 -9.04
C PRO A 76 -0.30 -2.19 -9.97
N GLU A 77 -1.08 -1.39 -10.69
CA GLU A 77 -0.53 -0.33 -11.52
C GLU A 77 -1.11 1.03 -11.10
N THR A 78 -0.35 2.10 -11.33
CA THR A 78 -0.85 3.45 -11.09
C THR A 78 -1.99 3.77 -12.06
N GLU A 79 -2.92 4.62 -11.65
CA GLU A 79 -4.13 4.87 -12.44
C GLU A 79 -3.88 5.65 -13.72
N VAL A 80 -2.95 6.59 -13.70
CA VAL A 80 -2.73 7.50 -14.82
C VAL A 80 -1.68 6.97 -15.78
N ARG A 81 -0.48 6.70 -15.30
CA ARG A 81 0.64 6.27 -16.15
C ARG A 81 0.81 4.77 -16.23
N LYS A 82 -0.02 4.02 -15.52
CA LYS A 82 0.00 2.54 -15.55
C LYS A 82 1.37 1.95 -15.20
N ARG A 83 2.07 2.59 -14.27
CA ARG A 83 3.35 2.10 -13.79
C ARG A 83 3.14 0.96 -12.81
N VAL A 84 3.97 -0.07 -12.92
CA VAL A 84 3.92 -1.25 -12.05
C VAL A 84 5.24 -1.34 -11.29
N PRO A 85 5.21 -1.41 -9.95
CA PRO A 85 6.46 -1.63 -9.20
C PRO A 85 7.07 -2.97 -9.56
N ASP A 86 8.35 -2.97 -9.90
CA ASP A 86 9.07 -4.19 -10.26
C ASP A 86 9.74 -4.87 -9.06
N ARG A 87 9.69 -4.25 -7.89
CA ARG A 87 10.28 -4.79 -6.65
C ARG A 87 9.26 -4.81 -5.53
N SER A 88 9.29 -5.91 -4.77
CA SER A 88 8.48 -6.05 -3.57
C SER A 88 8.80 -4.96 -2.55
N ALA A 89 7.76 -4.39 -1.94
CA ALA A 89 7.85 -3.37 -0.89
C ALA A 89 8.46 -2.03 -1.34
N VAL A 90 8.56 -1.77 -2.63
CA VAL A 90 9.04 -0.51 -3.17
C VAL A 90 7.90 0.21 -3.89
N PRO A 91 7.45 1.37 -3.41
CA PRO A 91 6.33 2.08 -4.03
C PRO A 91 6.72 2.76 -5.34
N VAL A 92 5.77 2.83 -6.26
CA VAL A 92 5.89 3.55 -7.52
C VAL A 92 4.68 4.46 -7.69
N CYS A 93 4.90 5.68 -8.16
CA CYS A 93 3.87 6.69 -8.36
C CYS A 93 3.73 7.08 -9.84
N ASP A 94 2.61 7.74 -10.16
CA ASP A 94 2.37 8.30 -11.49
C ASP A 94 3.39 9.35 -11.90
N GLU A 95 3.94 10.08 -10.95
CA GLU A 95 4.95 11.09 -11.22
C GLU A 95 6.38 10.60 -11.07
#